data_f928cd6855de8657f00937263d8d214f
#
_entry.id   f928cd6855de8657f00937263d8d214f
#
_cell.length_a   1.000
_cell.length_b   1.000
_cell.length_c   1.000
_cell.angle_alpha   90.00
_cell.angle_beta   90.00
_cell.angle_gamma   90.00
#
_symmetry.space_group_name_H-M   'P 1'
#
loop_
_entity.id
_entity.type
_entity.pdbx_description
1 polymer ?
#
loop_
_entity_poly.entity_id
_entity_poly.type
_entity_poly.pdbx_seq_one_letter_code
_entity_poly.pdbx_strand_id
1 'polypeptide(L)'
;MDLNPKTKTLLDKEIIFHEQDCSESWKIDQNSLDLVFTSNFFEHLPNKKSLDRTIAEVKKALKPGGRIIAMGPNISVLKGMYWDFWDHHVALSEQSMRELLEIHKFKVLTSVPCFLPYNMVRTKRRPLFLVHLYLMFPFIWRLYGKQFLIVAEK
;
A
#
# COMPACT_ATOMS: atom_id res chain seq x y z
N MET A 1 1.23 10.36 -6.61
CA MET A 1 1.85 11.32 -5.69
C MET A 1 3.19 10.75 -5.28
N ASP A 2 4.26 11.53 -5.35
CA ASP A 2 5.63 11.08 -5.05
C ASP A 2 6.49 12.33 -4.80
N LEU A 3 7.53 12.19 -3.97
CA LEU A 3 8.54 13.25 -3.73
C LEU A 3 9.63 13.29 -4.79
N ASN A 4 9.79 12.23 -5.58
CA ASN A 4 10.82 12.15 -6.60
C ASN A 4 10.32 12.74 -7.94
N PRO A 5 10.81 13.92 -8.36
CA PRO A 5 10.35 14.55 -9.60
C PRO A 5 10.66 13.73 -10.86
N LYS A 6 11.63 12.82 -10.80
CA LYS A 6 11.96 11.90 -11.91
C LYS A 6 10.82 10.92 -12.19
N THR A 7 9.98 10.61 -11.21
CA THR A 7 8.81 9.74 -11.41
C THR A 7 7.89 10.29 -12.50
N LYS A 8 7.74 11.61 -12.61
CA LYS A 8 6.93 12.26 -13.64
C LYS A 8 7.35 11.86 -15.06
N THR A 9 8.64 11.64 -15.30
CA THR A 9 9.15 11.28 -16.63
C THR A 9 8.85 9.83 -17.04
N LEU A 10 8.45 9.00 -16.07
CA LEU A 10 8.13 7.58 -16.26
C LEU A 10 6.63 7.32 -16.41
N LEU A 11 5.80 8.35 -16.19
CA LEU A 11 4.35 8.23 -16.22
C LEU A 11 3.80 8.57 -17.60
N ASP A 12 2.70 7.92 -17.97
CA ASP A 12 1.94 8.27 -19.17
C ASP A 12 1.37 9.68 -19.06
N LYS A 13 1.19 10.35 -20.21
CA LYS A 13 0.75 11.76 -20.29
C LYS A 13 -0.62 12.03 -19.67
N GLU A 14 -1.44 11.00 -19.56
CA GLU A 14 -2.78 11.08 -18.96
C GLU A 14 -2.75 11.06 -17.42
N ILE A 15 -1.60 10.72 -16.82
CA ILE A 15 -1.45 10.62 -15.36
C ILE A 15 -1.06 12.00 -14.80
N ILE A 16 -1.90 12.53 -13.92
CA ILE A 16 -1.60 13.76 -13.18
C ILE A 16 -0.60 13.44 -12.07
N PHE A 17 0.59 14.02 -12.16
CA PHE A 17 1.63 13.86 -11.16
C PHE A 17 1.57 14.98 -10.13
N HIS A 18 1.49 14.61 -8.84
CA HIS A 18 1.62 15.52 -7.72
C HIS A 18 2.95 15.26 -7.01
N GLU A 19 3.88 16.21 -7.12
CA GLU A 19 5.11 16.22 -6.32
C GLU A 19 4.79 16.75 -4.94
N GLN A 20 4.56 15.84 -4.00
CA GLN A 20 4.08 16.19 -2.67
C GLN A 20 4.38 15.09 -1.66
N ASP A 21 4.69 15.48 -0.41
CA ASP A 21 4.70 14.59 0.74
C ASP A 21 3.27 14.14 1.06
N CYS A 22 3.06 12.84 1.11
CA CYS A 22 1.74 12.25 1.37
C CYS A 22 1.26 12.48 2.81
N SER A 23 2.17 12.82 3.73
CA SER A 23 1.83 13.14 5.12
C SER A 23 1.42 14.60 5.34
N GLU A 24 1.53 15.44 4.30
CA GLU A 24 1.07 16.82 4.30
C GLU A 24 -0.35 16.92 3.71
N SER A 25 -0.97 18.11 3.85
CA SER A 25 -2.32 18.33 3.31
C SER A 25 -2.35 18.18 1.79
N TRP A 26 -3.21 17.29 1.28
CA TRP A 26 -3.27 17.00 -0.14
C TRP A 26 -3.93 18.13 -0.94
N LYS A 27 -3.33 18.45 -2.09
CA LYS A 27 -3.91 19.36 -3.10
C LYS A 27 -4.96 18.63 -3.95
N ILE A 28 -5.85 17.90 -3.28
CA ILE A 28 -6.93 17.10 -3.85
C ILE A 28 -8.21 17.48 -3.11
N ASP A 29 -9.29 17.68 -3.84
CA ASP A 29 -10.57 18.05 -3.27
C ASP A 29 -11.11 16.95 -2.34
N GLN A 30 -11.79 17.37 -1.28
CA GLN A 30 -12.46 16.43 -0.39
C GLN A 30 -13.57 15.67 -1.13
N ASN A 31 -13.72 14.39 -0.80
CA ASN A 31 -14.75 13.53 -1.39
C ASN A 31 -14.70 13.50 -2.94
N SER A 32 -13.51 13.51 -3.53
CA SER A 32 -13.31 13.52 -4.99
C SER A 32 -12.84 12.18 -5.56
N LEU A 33 -12.16 11.36 -4.75
CA LEU A 33 -11.58 10.10 -5.19
C LEU A 33 -12.52 8.92 -4.96
N ASP A 34 -12.62 8.04 -5.94
CA ASP A 34 -13.33 6.76 -5.83
C ASP A 34 -12.43 5.69 -5.21
N LEU A 35 -11.13 5.77 -5.47
CA LEU A 35 -10.14 4.79 -5.06
C LEU A 35 -8.80 5.44 -4.73
N VAL A 36 -8.16 4.97 -3.66
CA VAL A 36 -6.74 5.18 -3.39
C VAL A 36 -6.05 3.81 -3.40
N PHE A 37 -4.99 3.68 -4.19
CA PHE A 37 -4.16 2.48 -4.24
C PHE A 37 -2.75 2.80 -3.78
N THR A 38 -2.20 1.95 -2.91
CA THR A 38 -0.81 2.04 -2.46
C THR A 38 -0.18 0.65 -2.37
N SER A 39 1.06 0.56 -2.77
CA SER A 39 1.82 -0.69 -2.76
C SER A 39 3.28 -0.43 -2.42
N ASN A 40 3.80 -1.12 -1.40
CA ASN A 40 5.18 -0.99 -0.94
C ASN A 40 5.60 0.48 -0.78
N PHE A 41 4.84 1.20 0.02
CA PHE A 41 5.01 2.63 0.22
C PHE A 41 5.02 3.04 1.71
N PHE A 42 4.08 2.51 2.50
CA PHE A 42 3.89 2.96 3.88
C PHE A 42 5.06 2.63 4.80
N GLU A 43 5.80 1.57 4.51
CA GLU A 43 7.01 1.18 5.23
C GLU A 43 8.15 2.19 5.11
N HIS A 44 8.15 2.98 4.03
CA HIS A 44 9.16 4.01 3.75
C HIS A 44 8.83 5.37 4.36
N LEU A 45 7.65 5.54 4.94
CA LEU A 45 7.32 6.77 5.65
C LEU A 45 8.21 6.92 6.89
N PRO A 46 8.63 8.16 7.24
CA PRO A 46 9.66 8.37 8.25
C PRO A 46 9.27 7.88 9.65
N ASN A 47 7.97 7.80 9.95
CA ASN A 47 7.47 7.35 11.25
C ASN A 47 5.95 7.09 11.19
N LYS A 48 5.42 6.49 12.27
CA LYS A 48 3.99 6.20 12.42
C LYS A 48 3.09 7.44 12.36
N LYS A 49 3.57 8.61 12.82
CA LYS A 49 2.80 9.84 12.76
C LYS A 49 2.59 10.32 11.33
N SER A 50 3.60 10.16 10.47
CA SER A 50 3.47 10.45 9.05
C SER A 50 2.47 9.51 8.37
N LEU A 51 2.51 8.22 8.72
CA LEU A 51 1.52 7.25 8.22
C LEU A 51 0.10 7.60 8.68
N ASP A 52 -0.08 7.92 9.96
CA ASP A 52 -1.37 8.33 10.52
C ASP A 52 -1.97 9.54 9.78
N ARG A 53 -1.16 10.57 9.54
CA ARG A 53 -1.56 11.76 8.76
C ARG A 53 -1.92 11.39 7.31
N THR A 54 -1.13 10.52 6.68
CA THR A 54 -1.42 10.05 5.31
C THR A 54 -2.78 9.37 5.25
N ILE A 55 -3.12 8.51 6.21
CA ILE A 55 -4.43 7.84 6.26
C ILE A 55 -5.56 8.85 6.51
N ALA A 56 -5.33 9.89 7.31
CA ALA A 56 -6.29 10.97 7.50
C ALA A 56 -6.59 11.72 6.19
N GLU A 57 -5.55 12.04 5.40
CA GLU A 57 -5.73 12.69 4.08
C GLU A 57 -6.40 11.75 3.07
N VAL A 58 -6.07 10.45 3.07
CA VAL A 58 -6.80 9.44 2.28
C VAL A 58 -8.28 9.46 2.62
N LYS A 59 -8.62 9.44 3.93
CA LYS A 59 -10.01 9.49 4.40
C LYS A 59 -10.75 10.73 3.92
N LYS A 60 -10.09 11.88 3.96
CA LYS A 60 -10.62 13.17 3.54
C LYS A 60 -10.89 13.20 2.03
N ALA A 61 -9.95 12.72 1.22
CA ALA A 61 -10.02 12.76 -0.23
C ALA A 61 -11.04 11.76 -0.83
N LEU A 62 -11.21 10.59 -0.22
CA LEU A 62 -12.15 9.58 -0.68
C LEU A 62 -13.60 10.06 -0.57
N LYS A 63 -14.43 9.74 -1.56
CA LYS A 63 -15.89 9.86 -1.52
C LYS A 63 -16.46 8.94 -0.44
N PRO A 64 -17.69 9.21 0.08
CA PRO A 64 -18.48 8.22 0.81
C PRO A 64 -18.61 6.93 -0.04
N GLY A 65 -18.27 5.76 0.54
CA GLY A 65 -18.20 4.50 -0.19
C GLY A 65 -16.94 4.30 -1.07
N GLY A 66 -16.08 5.32 -1.16
CA GLY A 66 -14.77 5.20 -1.81
C GLY A 66 -13.83 4.28 -1.03
N ARG A 67 -12.85 3.69 -1.70
CA ARG A 67 -12.02 2.62 -1.13
C ARG A 67 -10.55 2.95 -1.11
N ILE A 68 -9.87 2.42 -0.09
CA ILE A 68 -8.41 2.28 -0.09
C ILE A 68 -8.04 0.82 -0.32
N ILE A 69 -7.07 0.58 -1.21
CA ILE A 69 -6.39 -0.70 -1.36
C ILE A 69 -4.95 -0.48 -0.94
N ALA A 70 -4.53 -1.12 0.14
CA ALA A 70 -3.19 -1.04 0.68
C ALA A 70 -2.50 -2.40 0.60
N MET A 71 -1.29 -2.42 0.06
CA MET A 71 -0.45 -3.59 -0.05
C MET A 71 0.98 -3.26 0.37
N GLY A 72 1.62 -4.15 1.11
CA GLY A 72 2.99 -3.93 1.59
C GLY A 72 3.58 -5.15 2.28
N PRO A 73 4.88 -5.11 2.61
CA PRO A 73 5.57 -6.19 3.29
C PRO A 73 4.96 -6.41 4.69
N ASN A 74 4.73 -7.68 5.03
CA ASN A 74 4.19 -8.05 6.33
C ASN A 74 5.32 -8.48 7.26
N ILE A 75 5.65 -7.65 8.28
CA ILE A 75 6.72 -7.95 9.23
C ILE A 75 6.45 -9.23 10.02
N SER A 76 5.20 -9.58 10.29
CA SER A 76 4.83 -10.81 10.99
C SER A 76 5.22 -12.08 10.20
N VAL A 77 5.32 -11.97 8.88
CA VAL A 77 5.72 -13.06 7.98
C VAL A 77 7.19 -12.98 7.60
N LEU A 78 7.68 -11.78 7.29
CA LEU A 78 9.08 -11.52 6.89
C LEU A 78 10.03 -11.63 8.07
N LYS A 79 9.57 -11.31 9.28
CA LYS A 79 10.41 -11.27 10.50
C LYS A 79 11.63 -10.35 10.30
N GLY A 80 12.85 -10.84 10.60
CA GLY A 80 14.08 -10.08 10.45
C GLY A 80 14.35 -9.58 9.03
N MET A 81 13.95 -10.34 8.00
CA MET A 81 14.10 -9.93 6.60
C MET A 81 13.37 -8.64 6.23
N TYR A 82 12.42 -8.17 7.05
CA TYR A 82 11.77 -6.88 6.88
C TYR A 82 12.78 -5.73 6.91
N TRP A 83 13.83 -5.87 7.71
CA TRP A 83 14.86 -4.87 7.97
C TRP A 83 16.09 -5.01 7.08
N ASP A 84 16.08 -5.92 6.10
CA ASP A 84 17.14 -6.03 5.09
C ASP A 84 17.16 -4.82 4.14
N PHE A 85 16.14 -3.96 4.24
CA PHE A 85 16.01 -2.71 3.49
C PHE A 85 16.27 -1.52 4.41
N TRP A 86 17.28 -0.73 4.06
CA TRP A 86 17.69 0.44 4.84
C TRP A 86 16.60 1.51 4.99
N ASP A 87 15.73 1.63 3.99
CA ASP A 87 14.67 2.62 3.87
C ASP A 87 13.32 2.18 4.44
N HIS A 88 13.27 1.06 5.14
CA HIS A 88 12.13 0.66 5.95
C HIS A 88 12.21 1.32 7.33
N HIS A 89 11.31 2.25 7.59
CA HIS A 89 11.24 3.00 8.85
C HIS A 89 10.05 2.59 9.73
N VAL A 90 8.94 2.14 9.11
CA VAL A 90 7.72 1.77 9.83
C VAL A 90 7.49 0.26 9.71
N ALA A 91 7.54 -0.43 10.84
CA ALA A 91 7.19 -1.86 10.90
C ALA A 91 5.68 -2.03 10.76
N LEU A 92 5.25 -2.70 9.69
CA LEU A 92 3.84 -2.94 9.39
C LEU A 92 3.53 -4.43 9.32
N SER A 93 2.47 -4.81 10.00
CA SER A 93 1.78 -6.08 9.80
C SER A 93 0.39 -5.83 9.24
N GLU A 94 -0.22 -6.88 8.71
CA GLU A 94 -1.63 -6.82 8.30
C GLU A 94 -2.52 -6.32 9.45
N GLN A 95 -2.30 -6.83 10.67
CA GLN A 95 -3.09 -6.46 11.85
C GLN A 95 -2.91 -4.99 12.23
N SER A 96 -1.66 -4.49 12.27
CA SER A 96 -1.41 -3.08 12.62
C SER A 96 -1.98 -2.11 11.58
N MET A 97 -1.93 -2.48 10.28
CA MET A 97 -2.53 -1.67 9.23
C MET A 97 -4.05 -1.69 9.29
N ARG A 98 -4.66 -2.83 9.59
CA ARG A 98 -6.09 -2.96 9.82
C ARG A 98 -6.55 -2.09 10.99
N GLU A 99 -5.87 -2.19 12.15
CA GLU A 99 -6.16 -1.39 13.33
C GLU A 99 -6.11 0.11 13.02
N LEU A 100 -5.07 0.57 12.30
CA LEU A 100 -4.94 1.97 11.89
C LEU A 100 -6.13 2.43 11.03
N LEU A 101 -6.56 1.63 10.07
CA LEU A 101 -7.71 1.95 9.24
C LEU A 101 -9.01 2.01 10.06
N GLU A 102 -9.20 1.09 11.01
CA GLU A 102 -10.36 1.07 11.91
C GLU A 102 -10.37 2.29 12.86
N ILE A 103 -9.21 2.73 13.37
CA ILE A 103 -9.06 3.99 14.13
C ILE A 103 -9.57 5.18 13.32
N HIS A 104 -9.22 5.24 12.03
CA HIS A 104 -9.72 6.25 11.09
C HIS A 104 -11.15 5.99 10.58
N LYS A 105 -11.89 5.05 11.21
CA LYS A 105 -13.29 4.76 10.88
C LYS A 105 -13.51 4.28 9.42
N PHE A 106 -12.53 3.55 8.89
CA PHE A 106 -12.75 2.76 7.69
C PHE A 106 -13.40 1.43 8.05
N LYS A 107 -14.27 0.96 7.18
CA LYS A 107 -14.82 -0.40 7.23
C LYS A 107 -13.91 -1.34 6.44
N VAL A 108 -13.18 -2.21 7.13
CA VAL A 108 -12.32 -3.20 6.46
C VAL A 108 -13.18 -4.26 5.78
N LEU A 109 -13.06 -4.38 4.46
CA LEU A 109 -13.82 -5.33 3.63
C LEU A 109 -13.03 -6.62 3.38
N THR A 110 -11.71 -6.50 3.22
CA THR A 110 -10.82 -7.62 2.93
C THR A 110 -9.51 -7.41 3.67
N SER A 111 -9.00 -8.48 4.28
CA SER A 111 -7.72 -8.50 4.98
C SER A 111 -7.04 -9.84 4.71
N VAL A 112 -5.93 -9.80 3.98
CA VAL A 112 -5.15 -10.97 3.56
C VAL A 112 -3.73 -10.79 4.06
N PRO A 113 -3.27 -11.57 5.05
CA PRO A 113 -1.92 -11.40 5.62
C PRO A 113 -0.78 -11.85 4.70
N CYS A 114 -1.06 -12.80 3.79
CA CYS A 114 -0.09 -13.37 2.87
C CYS A 114 -0.67 -13.33 1.46
N PHE A 115 -0.46 -12.24 0.71
CA PHE A 115 -1.03 -12.08 -0.64
C PHE A 115 0.03 -12.33 -1.71
N LEU A 116 0.94 -11.42 -1.92
CA LEU A 116 1.98 -11.55 -2.95
C LEU A 116 3.34 -11.96 -2.35
N PRO A 117 4.16 -12.69 -3.12
CA PRO A 117 5.56 -12.90 -2.75
C PRO A 117 6.27 -11.55 -2.63
N TYR A 118 7.14 -11.42 -1.65
CA TYR A 118 8.02 -10.26 -1.53
C TYR A 118 9.34 -10.59 -2.23
N ASN A 119 9.60 -9.95 -3.35
CA ASN A 119 10.80 -10.18 -4.15
C ASN A 119 11.70 -8.95 -4.07
N MET A 120 12.97 -9.18 -3.80
CA MET A 120 14.00 -8.15 -4.00
C MET A 120 14.05 -7.74 -5.49
N VAL A 121 14.40 -6.48 -5.76
CA VAL A 121 14.38 -5.80 -7.07
C VAL A 121 15.11 -6.54 -8.21
N ARG A 122 15.84 -7.60 -7.91
CA ARG A 122 16.65 -8.37 -8.88
C ARG A 122 15.95 -9.59 -9.51
N THR A 123 14.68 -9.81 -9.24
CA THR A 123 13.99 -10.97 -9.81
C THR A 123 13.63 -10.78 -11.28
N LYS A 124 13.93 -11.80 -12.09
CA LYS A 124 13.52 -11.85 -13.50
C LYS A 124 12.00 -11.66 -13.63
N ARG A 125 11.57 -10.89 -14.62
CA ARG A 125 10.16 -10.72 -14.93
C ARG A 125 9.51 -12.10 -15.10
N ARG A 126 8.46 -12.35 -14.35
CA ARG A 126 7.71 -13.62 -14.48
C ARG A 126 6.70 -13.50 -15.61
N PRO A 127 6.49 -14.58 -16.39
CA PRO A 127 5.44 -14.60 -17.41
C PRO A 127 4.07 -14.29 -16.79
N LEU A 128 3.27 -13.47 -17.47
CA LEU A 128 1.96 -13.02 -16.96
C LEU A 128 1.01 -14.18 -16.64
N PHE A 129 1.07 -15.27 -17.40
CA PHE A 129 0.22 -16.44 -17.16
C PHE A 129 0.49 -17.09 -15.78
N LEU A 130 1.75 -17.08 -15.30
CA LEU A 130 2.08 -17.57 -13.95
C LEU A 130 1.52 -16.66 -12.86
N VAL A 131 1.52 -15.36 -13.11
CA VAL A 131 0.89 -14.39 -12.18
C VAL A 131 -0.62 -14.63 -12.14
N HIS A 132 -1.24 -14.81 -13.29
CA HIS A 132 -2.67 -15.10 -13.37
C HIS A 132 -3.03 -16.40 -12.64
N LEU A 133 -2.26 -17.46 -12.90
CA LEU A 133 -2.43 -18.75 -12.21
C LEU A 133 -2.27 -18.60 -10.69
N TYR A 134 -1.25 -17.85 -10.23
CA TYR A 134 -1.05 -17.55 -8.81
C TYR A 134 -2.27 -16.88 -8.19
N LEU A 135 -2.83 -15.89 -8.86
CA LEU A 135 -3.99 -15.13 -8.37
C LEU A 135 -5.27 -15.97 -8.31
N MET A 136 -5.40 -16.99 -9.17
CA MET A 136 -6.56 -17.90 -9.17
C MET A 136 -6.60 -18.86 -7.97
N PHE A 137 -5.47 -19.09 -7.29
CA PHE A 137 -5.37 -20.08 -6.23
C PHE A 137 -4.96 -19.47 -4.89
N PRO A 138 -5.90 -18.96 -4.09
CA PRO A 138 -5.61 -18.27 -2.81
C PRO A 138 -4.85 -19.13 -1.78
N PHE A 139 -4.96 -20.45 -1.84
CA PHE A 139 -4.19 -21.32 -0.95
C PHE A 139 -2.67 -21.21 -1.19
N ILE A 140 -2.24 -20.91 -2.41
CA ILE A 140 -0.83 -20.69 -2.76
C ILE A 140 -0.31 -19.40 -2.11
N TRP A 141 -1.17 -18.40 -1.89
CA TRP A 141 -0.79 -17.15 -1.24
C TRP A 141 -0.26 -17.41 0.19
N ARG A 142 -0.88 -18.34 0.93
CA ARG A 142 -0.46 -18.70 2.30
C ARG A 142 0.94 -19.31 2.34
N LEU A 143 1.38 -19.96 1.26
CA LEU A 143 2.70 -20.60 1.18
C LEU A 143 3.80 -19.63 0.74
N TYR A 144 3.51 -18.76 -0.21
CA TYR A 144 4.51 -17.91 -0.87
C TYR A 144 4.32 -16.43 -0.61
N GLY A 145 3.14 -16.00 -0.19
CA GLY A 145 2.84 -14.59 0.08
C GLY A 145 3.58 -14.08 1.31
N LYS A 146 4.15 -12.91 1.19
CA LYS A 146 4.88 -12.20 2.26
C LYS A 146 4.42 -10.75 2.40
N GLN A 147 3.56 -10.31 1.49
CA GLN A 147 2.92 -9.00 1.54
C GLN A 147 1.48 -9.16 2.01
N PHE A 148 1.01 -8.21 2.78
CA PHE A 148 -0.42 -8.12 3.08
C PHE A 148 -1.18 -7.42 1.96
N LEU A 149 -2.49 -7.67 1.88
CA LEU A 149 -3.44 -6.90 1.10
C LEU A 149 -4.62 -6.54 2.00
N ILE A 150 -4.96 -5.25 2.05
CA ILE A 150 -6.15 -4.76 2.76
C ILE A 150 -6.98 -3.91 1.81
N VAL A 151 -8.28 -4.13 1.82
CA VAL A 151 -9.28 -3.29 1.15
C VAL A 151 -10.21 -2.75 2.23
N ALA A 152 -10.35 -1.45 2.30
CA ALA A 152 -11.25 -0.81 3.25
C ALA A 152 -12.05 0.32 2.60
N GLU A 153 -13.26 0.56 3.09
CA GLU A 153 -14.24 1.52 2.58
C GLU A 153 -14.41 2.67 3.57
N LYS A 154 -14.53 3.89 3.04
CA LYS A 154 -14.80 5.09 3.82
C LYS A 154 -16.20 5.10 4.38
#